data_153a518fde000986517d86f8267fc93e
#
_entry.id   153a518fde000986517d86f8267fc93e
#
_cell.length_a   1.000
_cell.length_b   1.000
_cell.length_c   1.000
_cell.angle_alpha   90.00
_cell.angle_beta   90.00
_cell.angle_gamma   90.00
#
_symmetry.space_group_name_H-M   'P 1'
#
loop_
_entity.id
_entity.type
_entity.pdbx_description
1 polymer ?
#
loop_
_entity_poly.entity_id
_entity_poly.type
_entity_poly.pdbx_seq_one_letter_code
_entity_poly.pdbx_strand_id
1 'polypeptide(L)'
;MNHLFKVAMATAASTLRGWQGMVVTEPAAVQPEKALKLYEFESCPYCRLVRETLTELALDADIYPCPKGGTRFRQEVLELGGKAQFPFLVDENTGEKLYESADIIEYLYTTYAKRPVPMRVKAALPQAVSSLANSALGLGAGTKVRASKKPEQMLTLYSFEASPFCRPVREVLCELEIPYHLVNLGKEQFADMGVNGVHAAVGEYNPVKGGKREQFMAKTNKMMVPYLEDPNTGKAMFESKAIVEYLLETYGA
;
A
#
# COMPACT_ATOMS: atom_id res chain seq x y z
N MET A 1 14.72 11.96 11.31
CA MET A 1 14.70 12.49 9.91
C MET A 1 13.44 13.33 9.75
N ASN A 2 13.57 14.56 9.21
CA ASN A 2 12.42 15.46 9.04
C ASN A 2 11.36 14.86 8.11
N HIS A 3 10.07 15.05 8.43
CA HIS A 3 8.94 14.53 7.64
C HIS A 3 8.95 15.03 6.18
N LEU A 4 9.24 16.32 5.96
CA LEU A 4 9.34 16.90 4.61
C LEU A 4 10.44 16.23 3.77
N PHE A 5 11.57 15.88 4.39
CA PHE A 5 12.62 15.14 3.71
C PHE A 5 12.15 13.74 3.28
N LYS A 6 11.42 13.03 4.14
CA LYS A 6 10.82 11.72 3.78
C LYS A 6 9.87 11.85 2.59
N VAL A 7 9.01 12.87 2.58
CA VAL A 7 8.09 13.14 1.45
C VAL A 7 8.87 13.44 0.17
N ALA A 8 9.92 14.25 0.23
CA ALA A 8 10.76 14.57 -0.93
C ALA A 8 11.44 13.31 -1.51
N MET A 9 11.99 12.44 -0.65
CA MET A 9 12.59 11.18 -1.06
C MET A 9 11.56 10.21 -1.67
N ALA A 10 10.35 10.16 -1.07
CA ALA A 10 9.25 9.37 -1.62
C ALA A 10 8.79 9.89 -3.00
N THR A 11 8.77 11.21 -3.19
CA THR A 11 8.48 11.83 -4.49
C THR A 11 9.53 11.45 -5.52
N ALA A 12 10.82 11.57 -5.19
CA ALA A 12 11.91 11.16 -6.08
C ALA A 12 11.80 9.66 -6.45
N ALA A 13 11.53 8.81 -5.47
CA ALA A 13 11.32 7.38 -5.68
C ALA A 13 10.15 7.10 -6.63
N SER A 14 9.01 7.76 -6.46
CA SER A 14 7.85 7.58 -7.34
C SER A 14 8.10 8.13 -8.75
N THR A 15 8.85 9.24 -8.87
CA THR A 15 9.25 9.80 -10.18
C THR A 15 10.17 8.85 -10.93
N LEU A 16 11.17 8.27 -10.28
CA LEU A 16 12.08 7.28 -10.89
C LEU A 16 11.33 6.00 -11.33
N ARG A 17 10.20 5.70 -10.71
CA ARG A 17 9.31 4.59 -11.08
C ARG A 17 8.24 4.99 -12.12
N GLY A 18 8.27 6.21 -12.65
CA GLY A 18 7.24 6.68 -13.60
C GLY A 18 5.83 6.72 -12.99
N TRP A 19 5.73 6.93 -11.68
CA TRP A 19 4.47 6.98 -10.93
C TRP A 19 3.60 5.72 -11.04
N GLN A 20 4.21 4.54 -11.25
CA GLN A 20 3.49 3.26 -11.22
C GLN A 20 2.81 3.07 -9.86
N GLY A 21 1.58 2.52 -9.87
CA GLY A 21 0.74 2.43 -8.68
C GLY A 21 0.12 3.77 -8.24
N MET A 22 -0.05 4.73 -9.18
CA MET A 22 -0.80 5.96 -8.95
C MET A 22 -2.23 5.90 -9.48
N VAL A 23 -2.41 5.33 -10.66
CA VAL A 23 -3.66 5.35 -11.41
C VAL A 23 -4.30 3.97 -11.43
N VAL A 24 -5.60 3.93 -11.22
CA VAL A 24 -6.42 2.76 -11.54
C VAL A 24 -6.61 2.74 -13.06
N THR A 25 -5.88 1.86 -13.72
CA THR A 25 -5.95 1.81 -15.20
C THR A 25 -7.21 1.13 -15.70
N GLU A 26 -7.60 0.09 -15.00
CA GLU A 26 -8.82 -0.66 -15.21
C GLU A 26 -9.07 -1.52 -13.96
N PRO A 27 -10.11 -1.25 -13.19
CA PRO A 27 -10.40 -1.98 -11.97
C PRO A 27 -10.52 -3.49 -12.23
N ALA A 28 -10.26 -4.29 -11.21
CA ALA A 28 -10.49 -5.72 -11.27
C ALA A 28 -11.98 -6.02 -11.54
N ALA A 29 -12.23 -6.96 -12.44
CA ALA A 29 -13.59 -7.37 -12.81
C ALA A 29 -14.35 -8.02 -11.66
N VAL A 30 -13.63 -8.64 -10.72
CA VAL A 30 -14.16 -9.28 -9.52
C VAL A 30 -13.38 -8.78 -8.32
N GLN A 31 -14.08 -8.37 -7.27
CA GLN A 31 -13.44 -8.06 -5.99
C GLN A 31 -13.44 -9.33 -5.11
N PRO A 32 -12.37 -9.59 -4.36
CA PRO A 32 -12.32 -10.72 -3.44
C PRO A 32 -13.36 -10.55 -2.32
N GLU A 33 -14.08 -11.63 -1.96
CA GLU A 33 -15.06 -11.62 -0.85
C GLU A 33 -14.36 -11.48 0.51
N LYS A 34 -13.23 -12.18 0.67
CA LYS A 34 -12.34 -12.05 1.82
C LYS A 34 -11.11 -11.26 1.39
N ALA A 35 -10.64 -10.35 2.25
CA ALA A 35 -9.46 -9.56 1.97
C ALA A 35 -8.25 -10.45 1.64
N LEU A 36 -7.50 -10.07 0.62
CA LEU A 36 -6.22 -10.69 0.27
C LEU A 36 -5.22 -10.41 1.41
N LYS A 37 -4.48 -11.42 1.86
CA LYS A 37 -3.44 -11.23 2.88
C LYS A 37 -2.08 -11.10 2.21
N LEU A 38 -1.45 -9.96 2.38
CA LEU A 38 -0.11 -9.70 1.84
C LEU A 38 0.90 -9.53 2.98
N TYR A 39 1.83 -10.48 3.09
CA TYR A 39 2.97 -10.41 3.98
C TYR A 39 4.13 -9.77 3.23
N GLU A 40 4.62 -8.63 3.76
CA GLU A 40 5.58 -7.81 3.03
C GLU A 40 6.38 -6.89 3.97
N PHE A 41 7.36 -6.14 3.45
CA PHE A 41 7.95 -5.00 4.15
C PHE A 41 8.13 -3.82 3.19
N GLU A 42 7.91 -2.59 3.69
CA GLU A 42 7.75 -1.40 2.85
C GLU A 42 8.94 -1.12 1.93
N SER A 43 10.15 -1.33 2.38
CA SER A 43 11.35 -1.09 1.58
C SER A 43 11.68 -2.20 0.56
N CYS A 44 10.91 -3.30 0.55
CA CYS A 44 11.14 -4.41 -0.38
C CYS A 44 10.79 -4.00 -1.81
N PRO A 45 11.74 -4.12 -2.76
CA PRO A 45 11.50 -3.77 -4.16
C PRO A 45 10.47 -4.67 -4.85
N TYR A 46 10.45 -5.95 -4.52
CA TYR A 46 9.51 -6.92 -5.08
C TYR A 46 8.10 -6.77 -4.50
N CYS A 47 8.00 -6.45 -3.21
CA CYS A 47 6.72 -6.17 -2.55
C CYS A 47 6.06 -4.94 -3.15
N ARG A 48 6.84 -3.91 -3.49
CA ARG A 48 6.35 -2.71 -4.15
C ARG A 48 5.65 -3.03 -5.48
N LEU A 49 6.17 -3.94 -6.29
CA LEU A 49 5.54 -4.33 -7.57
C LEU A 49 4.14 -4.91 -7.35
N VAL A 50 3.95 -5.69 -6.30
CA VAL A 50 2.64 -6.23 -5.93
C VAL A 50 1.70 -5.10 -5.47
N ARG A 51 2.17 -4.17 -4.62
CA ARG A 51 1.35 -3.02 -4.17
C ARG A 51 0.98 -2.06 -5.32
N GLU A 52 1.90 -1.85 -6.27
CA GLU A 52 1.62 -1.10 -7.51
C GLU A 52 0.46 -1.76 -8.27
N THR A 53 0.49 -3.10 -8.41
CA THR A 53 -0.57 -3.86 -9.07
C THR A 53 -1.90 -3.82 -8.31
N LEU A 54 -1.88 -3.97 -6.99
CA LEU A 54 -3.09 -3.84 -6.17
C LEU A 54 -3.75 -2.47 -6.38
N THR A 55 -2.95 -1.39 -6.43
CA THR A 55 -3.47 -0.04 -6.71
C THR A 55 -4.04 0.06 -8.13
N GLU A 56 -3.33 -0.44 -9.16
CA GLU A 56 -3.77 -0.39 -10.56
C GLU A 56 -5.06 -1.16 -10.82
N LEU A 57 -5.30 -2.23 -10.06
CA LEU A 57 -6.50 -3.05 -10.13
C LEU A 57 -7.60 -2.63 -9.14
N ALA A 58 -7.37 -1.60 -8.34
CA ALA A 58 -8.26 -1.17 -7.25
C ALA A 58 -8.62 -2.33 -6.29
N LEU A 59 -7.68 -3.22 -6.01
CA LEU A 59 -7.82 -4.32 -5.05
C LEU A 59 -7.37 -3.88 -3.67
N ASP A 60 -8.17 -4.18 -2.66
CA ASP A 60 -7.82 -3.98 -1.26
C ASP A 60 -7.12 -5.23 -0.70
N ALA A 61 -6.35 -5.05 0.37
CA ALA A 61 -5.63 -6.15 1.00
C ALA A 61 -5.35 -5.88 2.48
N ASP A 62 -5.30 -6.95 3.26
CA ASP A 62 -4.77 -6.93 4.62
C ASP A 62 -3.25 -7.06 4.55
N ILE A 63 -2.55 -6.03 5.01
CA ILE A 63 -1.10 -5.97 5.00
C ILE A 63 -0.57 -6.44 6.36
N TYR A 64 0.29 -7.45 6.31
CA TYR A 64 1.00 -8.00 7.46
C TYR A 64 2.48 -7.64 7.36
N PRO A 65 2.94 -6.61 8.07
CA PRO A 65 4.30 -6.12 7.95
C PRO A 65 5.33 -7.11 8.50
N CYS A 66 6.34 -7.42 7.70
CA CYS A 66 7.43 -8.35 8.01
C CYS A 66 8.81 -7.68 7.93
N PRO A 67 9.09 -6.60 8.69
CA PRO A 67 10.38 -5.93 8.65
C PRO A 67 11.51 -6.87 9.12
N LYS A 68 12.76 -6.54 8.78
CA LYS A 68 13.93 -7.30 9.25
C LYS A 68 14.03 -7.23 10.77
N GLY A 69 14.10 -8.41 11.39
CA GLY A 69 14.10 -8.56 12.85
C GLY A 69 12.70 -8.59 13.48
N GLY A 70 11.65 -8.49 12.66
CA GLY A 70 10.27 -8.62 13.11
C GLY A 70 9.96 -10.02 13.62
N THR A 71 9.05 -10.11 14.59
CA THR A 71 8.71 -11.36 15.28
C THR A 71 7.22 -11.70 15.18
N ARG A 72 6.37 -10.76 14.77
CA ARG A 72 4.91 -10.97 14.77
C ARG A 72 4.42 -11.85 13.63
N PHE A 73 4.87 -11.57 12.40
CA PHE A 73 4.30 -12.19 11.21
C PHE A 73 5.29 -13.05 10.41
N ARG A 74 6.60 -12.91 10.63
CA ARG A 74 7.61 -13.72 9.94
C ARG A 74 7.50 -15.21 10.25
N GLN A 75 7.18 -15.56 11.50
CA GLN A 75 6.97 -16.94 11.91
C GLN A 75 5.71 -17.52 11.25
N GLU A 76 4.63 -16.74 11.18
CA GLU A 76 3.40 -17.13 10.50
C GLU A 76 3.63 -17.43 9.00
N VAL A 77 4.44 -16.61 8.32
CA VAL A 77 4.82 -16.89 6.92
C VAL A 77 5.58 -18.20 6.79
N LEU A 78 6.49 -18.50 7.72
CA LEU A 78 7.22 -19.76 7.71
C LEU A 78 6.29 -20.97 7.92
N GLU A 79 5.30 -20.85 8.79
CA GLU A 79 4.30 -21.89 9.06
C GLU A 79 3.34 -22.10 7.89
N LEU A 80 2.88 -21.02 7.26
CA LEU A 80 1.93 -21.06 6.15
C LEU A 80 2.54 -21.51 4.82
N GLY A 81 3.79 -21.11 4.57
CA GLY A 81 4.42 -21.26 3.25
C GLY A 81 5.77 -21.99 3.26
N GLY A 82 6.31 -22.35 4.42
CA GLY A 82 7.55 -23.15 4.55
C GLY A 82 8.85 -22.34 4.41
N LYS A 83 8.78 -21.05 4.05
CA LYS A 83 9.98 -20.18 3.92
C LYS A 83 9.63 -18.70 4.21
N ALA A 84 10.52 -18.00 4.90
CA ALA A 84 10.37 -16.57 5.19
C ALA A 84 10.87 -15.71 4.01
N GLN A 85 10.13 -15.72 2.89
CA GLN A 85 10.41 -14.96 1.67
C GLN A 85 9.27 -13.97 1.41
N PHE A 86 9.58 -12.80 0.83
CA PHE A 86 8.62 -11.72 0.59
C PHE A 86 8.75 -11.15 -0.83
N PRO A 87 7.62 -10.73 -1.47
CA PRO A 87 6.25 -10.79 -0.94
C PRO A 87 5.72 -12.23 -0.82
N PHE A 88 4.73 -12.44 0.07
CA PHE A 88 3.97 -13.67 0.19
C PHE A 88 2.49 -13.32 0.24
N LEU A 89 1.71 -13.82 -0.70
CA LEU A 89 0.26 -13.64 -0.80
C LEU A 89 -0.45 -14.89 -0.32
N VAL A 90 -1.49 -14.71 0.50
CA VAL A 90 -2.46 -15.75 0.85
C VAL A 90 -3.84 -15.27 0.44
N ASP A 91 -4.50 -16.07 -0.39
CA ASP A 91 -5.88 -15.83 -0.82
C ASP A 91 -6.80 -16.94 -0.31
N GLU A 92 -7.59 -16.61 0.71
CA GLU A 92 -8.55 -17.55 1.30
C GLU A 92 -9.80 -17.77 0.43
N ASN A 93 -10.01 -16.96 -0.62
CA ASN A 93 -11.13 -17.15 -1.55
C ASN A 93 -10.90 -18.35 -2.47
N THR A 94 -9.65 -18.62 -2.79
CA THR A 94 -9.25 -19.71 -3.70
C THR A 94 -8.41 -20.80 -3.02
N GLY A 95 -7.87 -20.50 -1.83
CA GLY A 95 -6.92 -21.36 -1.11
C GLY A 95 -5.48 -21.20 -1.57
N GLU A 96 -5.19 -20.27 -2.49
CA GLU A 96 -3.85 -20.08 -3.04
C GLU A 96 -2.89 -19.38 -2.06
N LYS A 97 -1.63 -19.82 -2.12
CA LYS A 97 -0.51 -19.25 -1.37
C LYS A 97 0.68 -19.07 -2.30
N LEU A 98 1.05 -17.84 -2.58
CA LEU A 98 2.00 -17.51 -3.64
C LEU A 98 3.18 -16.71 -3.13
N TYR A 99 4.37 -17.10 -3.55
CA TYR A 99 5.58 -16.30 -3.48
C TYR A 99 5.88 -15.71 -4.87
N GLU A 100 6.96 -14.98 -4.98
CA GLU A 100 7.43 -14.31 -6.18
C GLU A 100 6.46 -13.24 -6.72
N SER A 101 6.97 -12.02 -6.80
CA SER A 101 6.15 -10.88 -7.24
C SER A 101 5.55 -11.07 -8.63
N ALA A 102 6.25 -11.75 -9.55
CA ALA A 102 5.76 -12.01 -10.89
C ALA A 102 4.55 -12.96 -10.89
N ASP A 103 4.63 -14.03 -10.11
CA ASP A 103 3.56 -15.04 -10.01
C ASP A 103 2.34 -14.45 -9.31
N ILE A 104 2.55 -13.67 -8.24
CA ILE A 104 1.47 -12.95 -7.55
C ILE A 104 0.77 -11.97 -8.52
N ILE A 105 1.53 -11.20 -9.29
CA ILE A 105 0.97 -10.25 -10.26
C ILE A 105 0.16 -10.99 -11.33
N GLU A 106 0.69 -12.07 -11.89
CA GLU A 106 -0.03 -12.89 -12.88
C GLU A 106 -1.32 -13.45 -12.29
N TYR A 107 -1.27 -13.96 -11.07
CA TYR A 107 -2.43 -14.45 -10.35
C TYR A 107 -3.50 -13.35 -10.15
N LEU A 108 -3.13 -12.16 -9.68
CA LEU A 108 -4.07 -11.06 -9.48
C LEU A 108 -4.76 -10.64 -10.79
N TYR A 109 -4.01 -10.58 -11.90
CA TYR A 109 -4.58 -10.24 -13.21
C TYR A 109 -5.50 -11.34 -13.74
N THR A 110 -5.11 -12.59 -13.65
CA THR A 110 -5.90 -13.73 -14.18
C THR A 110 -7.12 -14.02 -13.33
N THR A 111 -6.98 -13.98 -12.01
CA THR A 111 -8.06 -14.36 -11.08
C THR A 111 -9.07 -13.24 -10.87
N TYR A 112 -8.62 -12.01 -10.68
CA TYR A 112 -9.50 -10.88 -10.31
C TYR A 112 -9.75 -9.91 -11.46
N ALA A 113 -8.76 -9.62 -12.28
CA ALA A 113 -8.95 -8.75 -13.43
C ALA A 113 -9.50 -9.48 -14.67
N LYS A 114 -9.45 -10.83 -14.70
CA LYS A 114 -9.93 -11.68 -15.79
C LYS A 114 -9.29 -11.36 -17.14
N ARG A 115 -8.03 -10.93 -17.12
CA ARG A 115 -7.25 -10.57 -18.31
C ARG A 115 -5.76 -10.86 -18.12
N PRO A 116 -4.98 -10.95 -19.20
CA PRO A 116 -3.54 -11.14 -19.11
C PRO A 116 -2.83 -9.90 -18.55
N VAL A 117 -1.67 -10.14 -17.93
CA VAL A 117 -0.80 -9.05 -17.46
C VAL A 117 -0.37 -8.16 -18.62
N PRO A 118 -0.60 -6.85 -18.57
CA PRO A 118 -0.18 -5.93 -19.63
C PRO A 118 1.33 -5.94 -19.86
N MET A 119 1.76 -5.76 -21.13
CA MET A 119 3.19 -5.76 -21.49
C MET A 119 4.00 -4.72 -20.71
N ARG A 120 3.43 -3.54 -20.41
CA ARG A 120 4.09 -2.51 -19.60
C ARG A 120 4.41 -3.00 -18.17
N VAL A 121 3.55 -3.81 -17.57
CA VAL A 121 3.75 -4.41 -16.24
C VAL A 121 4.81 -5.50 -16.32
N LYS A 122 4.72 -6.39 -17.33
CA LYS A 122 5.75 -7.43 -17.61
C LYS A 122 7.13 -6.81 -17.83
N ALA A 123 7.23 -5.71 -18.57
CA ALA A 123 8.45 -4.99 -18.80
C ALA A 123 9.01 -4.30 -17.55
N ALA A 124 8.16 -4.01 -16.56
CA ALA A 124 8.59 -3.42 -15.27
C ALA A 124 9.14 -4.45 -14.28
N LEU A 125 8.82 -5.74 -14.44
CA LEU A 125 9.28 -6.81 -13.54
C LEU A 125 10.82 -6.95 -13.49
N PRO A 126 11.59 -6.90 -14.63
CA PRO A 126 13.05 -6.90 -14.60
C PRO A 126 13.64 -5.63 -13.99
N GLN A 127 12.89 -4.55 -13.90
CA GLN A 127 13.31 -3.26 -13.33
C GLN A 127 13.24 -3.23 -11.78
N ALA A 128 13.20 -4.38 -11.13
CA ALA A 128 13.45 -4.49 -9.69
C ALA A 128 14.81 -3.82 -9.29
N VAL A 129 15.75 -3.70 -10.22
CA VAL A 129 17.01 -2.94 -10.06
C VAL A 129 16.75 -1.45 -9.80
N SER A 130 15.78 -0.80 -10.49
CA SER A 130 15.39 0.58 -10.19
C SER A 130 14.69 0.71 -8.84
N SER A 131 14.07 -0.36 -8.39
CA SER A 131 13.44 -0.49 -7.08
C SER A 131 14.46 -0.66 -5.95
N LEU A 132 15.64 -1.26 -6.21
CA LEU A 132 16.77 -1.27 -5.27
C LEU A 132 17.30 0.15 -5.01
N ALA A 133 17.44 0.97 -6.06
CA ALA A 133 17.77 2.39 -5.91
C ALA A 133 16.72 3.14 -5.09
N ASN A 134 15.44 2.81 -5.28
CA ASN A 134 14.33 3.39 -4.49
C ASN A 134 14.31 2.96 -3.03
N SER A 135 14.72 1.72 -2.75
CA SER A 135 14.90 1.23 -1.37
C SER A 135 16.11 1.92 -0.71
N ALA A 136 17.18 2.15 -1.45
CA ALA A 136 18.34 2.92 -0.99
C ALA A 136 18.01 4.40 -0.75
N LEU A 137 17.17 5.03 -1.59
CA LEU A 137 16.69 6.40 -1.41
C LEU A 137 15.87 6.55 -0.12
N GLY A 138 15.12 5.51 0.30
CA GLY A 138 14.41 5.47 1.57
C GLY A 138 15.33 5.40 2.81
N LEU A 139 16.67 5.36 2.64
CA LEU A 139 17.65 5.26 3.73
C LEU A 139 17.34 4.13 4.73
N GLY A 140 16.71 3.05 4.23
CA GLY A 140 16.32 1.92 5.04
C GLY A 140 15.07 2.10 5.89
N ALA A 141 14.28 3.18 5.70
CA ALA A 141 12.99 3.34 6.34
C ALA A 141 12.03 2.20 5.91
N GLY A 142 11.25 1.67 6.85
CA GLY A 142 10.38 0.52 6.61
C GLY A 142 11.13 -0.81 6.44
N THR A 143 12.41 -0.89 6.81
CA THR A 143 13.22 -2.11 6.67
C THR A 143 13.36 -2.89 7.98
N LYS A 144 13.60 -2.20 9.10
CA LYS A 144 13.91 -2.80 10.40
C LYS A 144 12.78 -2.58 11.38
N VAL A 145 12.53 -3.61 12.20
CA VAL A 145 11.57 -3.53 13.29
C VAL A 145 12.01 -2.51 14.35
N ARG A 146 11.01 -1.87 14.94
CA ARG A 146 11.12 -1.10 16.19
C ARG A 146 10.28 -1.75 17.27
N ALA A 147 10.69 -1.58 18.53
CA ALA A 147 9.88 -1.98 19.67
C ALA A 147 8.50 -1.29 19.60
N SER A 148 7.44 -2.06 19.78
CA SER A 148 6.07 -1.54 19.62
C SER A 148 5.04 -2.40 20.34
N LYS A 149 3.91 -1.78 20.68
CA LYS A 149 2.71 -2.43 21.19
C LYS A 149 1.89 -2.98 20.02
N LYS A 150 1.36 -4.20 20.14
CA LYS A 150 0.46 -4.77 19.14
C LYS A 150 -0.95 -4.16 19.32
N PRO A 151 -1.60 -3.65 18.26
CA PRO A 151 -3.01 -3.27 18.33
C PRO A 151 -3.88 -4.52 18.52
N GLU A 152 -5.02 -4.39 19.20
CA GLU A 152 -6.00 -5.47 19.38
C GLU A 152 -6.80 -5.73 18.10
N GLN A 153 -7.12 -4.65 17.37
CA GLN A 153 -7.85 -4.67 16.11
C GLN A 153 -6.98 -4.09 15.00
N MET A 154 -7.16 -4.60 13.79
CA MET A 154 -6.46 -4.11 12.60
C MET A 154 -6.88 -2.68 12.28
N LEU A 155 -5.91 -1.81 11.97
CA LEU A 155 -6.16 -0.43 11.53
C LEU A 155 -6.60 -0.44 10.06
N THR A 156 -7.21 0.66 9.59
CA THR A 156 -7.51 0.85 8.17
C THR A 156 -6.75 2.04 7.63
N LEU A 157 -6.00 1.83 6.55
CA LEU A 157 -5.26 2.88 5.85
C LEU A 157 -5.80 3.07 4.44
N TYR A 158 -6.29 4.27 4.13
CA TYR A 158 -6.66 4.71 2.79
C TYR A 158 -5.44 5.33 2.11
N SER A 159 -5.00 4.73 1.02
CA SER A 159 -3.71 5.04 0.40
C SER A 159 -3.69 4.66 -1.08
N PHE A 160 -2.62 5.02 -1.78
CA PHE A 160 -2.19 4.40 -3.04
C PHE A 160 -0.65 4.33 -3.07
N GLU A 161 -0.09 3.37 -3.82
CA GLU A 161 1.33 3.05 -3.71
C GLU A 161 2.26 4.21 -4.03
N ALA A 162 2.05 4.91 -5.14
CA ALA A 162 2.94 5.99 -5.57
C ALA A 162 2.82 7.29 -4.76
N SER A 163 1.89 7.37 -3.79
CA SER A 163 1.70 8.60 -3.00
C SER A 163 2.89 8.90 -2.10
N PRO A 164 3.57 10.05 -2.27
CA PRO A 164 4.70 10.42 -1.44
C PRO A 164 4.32 10.74 0.01
N PHE A 165 3.05 11.07 0.25
CA PHE A 165 2.52 11.35 1.60
C PHE A 165 2.09 10.06 2.32
N CYS A 166 1.65 9.04 1.58
CA CYS A 166 1.24 7.77 2.17
C CYS A 166 2.45 6.91 2.57
N ARG A 167 3.54 6.97 1.81
CA ARG A 167 4.74 6.15 2.07
C ARG A 167 5.31 6.32 3.49
N PRO A 168 5.51 7.53 4.05
CA PRO A 168 6.00 7.68 5.43
C PRO A 168 5.10 7.02 6.48
N VAL A 169 3.79 6.94 6.23
CA VAL A 169 2.85 6.24 7.11
C VAL A 169 3.06 4.73 7.02
N ARG A 170 3.13 4.17 5.80
CA ARG A 170 3.40 2.74 5.61
C ARG A 170 4.77 2.32 6.16
N GLU A 171 5.81 3.18 6.03
CA GLU A 171 7.12 2.94 6.64
C GLU A 171 7.01 2.74 8.15
N VAL A 172 6.26 3.61 8.85
CA VAL A 172 6.08 3.51 10.31
C VAL A 172 5.22 2.31 10.69
N LEU A 173 4.11 2.05 9.99
CA LEU A 173 3.31 0.84 10.20
C LEU A 173 4.16 -0.42 10.05
N CYS A 174 5.04 -0.45 9.03
CA CYS A 174 5.96 -1.56 8.81
C CYS A 174 6.98 -1.69 9.95
N GLU A 175 7.65 -0.61 10.35
CA GLU A 175 8.66 -0.63 11.42
C GLU A 175 8.07 -1.03 12.78
N LEU A 176 6.80 -0.68 13.03
CA LEU A 176 6.08 -1.04 14.26
C LEU A 176 5.36 -2.41 14.18
N GLU A 177 5.48 -3.14 13.06
CA GLU A 177 4.76 -4.40 12.80
C GLU A 177 3.24 -4.27 13.07
N ILE A 178 2.63 -3.16 12.66
CA ILE A 178 1.20 -2.92 12.82
C ILE A 178 0.48 -3.40 11.56
N PRO A 179 -0.40 -4.43 11.66
CA PRO A 179 -1.19 -4.89 10.53
C PRO A 179 -2.28 -3.88 10.22
N TYR A 180 -2.60 -3.73 8.93
CA TYR A 180 -3.63 -2.80 8.51
C TYR A 180 -4.36 -3.27 7.25
N HIS A 181 -5.65 -2.97 7.20
CA HIS A 181 -6.44 -3.09 5.99
C HIS A 181 -6.10 -1.92 5.06
N LEU A 182 -5.54 -2.22 3.90
CA LEU A 182 -5.22 -1.24 2.87
C LEU A 182 -6.40 -1.06 1.94
N VAL A 183 -7.04 0.11 1.98
CA VAL A 183 -8.02 0.52 0.99
C VAL A 183 -7.29 1.31 -0.11
N ASN A 184 -7.21 0.72 -1.30
CA ASN A 184 -6.53 1.33 -2.43
C ASN A 184 -7.41 2.40 -3.10
N LEU A 185 -6.98 3.67 -2.99
CA LEU A 185 -7.61 4.84 -3.59
C LEU A 185 -6.76 5.43 -4.72
N GLY A 186 -6.35 4.59 -5.66
CA GLY A 186 -5.68 5.03 -6.89
C GLY A 186 -6.53 6.09 -7.63
N LYS A 187 -5.89 6.88 -8.49
CA LYS A 187 -6.57 7.91 -9.27
C LYS A 187 -7.33 7.26 -10.40
N GLU A 188 -8.63 7.56 -10.51
CA GLU A 188 -9.57 6.93 -11.43
C GLU A 188 -9.79 7.76 -12.71
N GLN A 189 -9.45 9.06 -12.66
CA GLN A 189 -9.62 10.01 -13.77
C GLN A 189 -8.58 11.13 -13.71
N PHE A 190 -8.49 11.92 -14.81
CA PHE A 190 -7.58 13.06 -14.86
C PHE A 190 -7.88 14.13 -13.80
N ALA A 191 -9.15 14.36 -13.48
CA ALA A 191 -9.56 15.30 -12.43
C ALA A 191 -9.00 14.95 -11.04
N ASP A 192 -8.63 13.68 -10.80
CA ASP A 192 -8.00 13.23 -9.56
C ASP A 192 -6.53 13.63 -9.45
N MET A 193 -5.92 14.10 -10.55
CA MET A 193 -4.52 14.54 -10.52
C MET A 193 -4.37 15.77 -9.63
N GLY A 194 -3.24 15.85 -8.95
CA GLY A 194 -2.94 16.90 -7.97
C GLY A 194 -2.47 16.32 -6.64
N VAL A 195 -2.23 17.18 -5.66
CA VAL A 195 -1.70 16.84 -4.34
C VAL A 195 -2.45 17.60 -3.24
N ASN A 196 -2.49 17.05 -2.04
CA ASN A 196 -3.04 17.71 -0.84
C ASN A 196 -4.47 18.26 -1.00
N GLY A 197 -5.37 17.49 -1.64
CA GLY A 197 -6.74 17.93 -1.85
C GLY A 197 -6.91 18.94 -2.98
N VAL A 198 -5.83 19.34 -3.65
CA VAL A 198 -5.91 20.08 -4.92
C VAL A 198 -6.15 19.08 -6.04
N HIS A 199 -7.15 19.35 -6.87
CA HIS A 199 -7.55 18.50 -8.00
C HIS A 199 -7.34 19.23 -9.31
N ALA A 200 -7.04 18.48 -10.38
CA ALA A 200 -6.93 19.03 -11.74
C ALA A 200 -8.31 19.19 -12.41
N ALA A 201 -9.34 19.43 -11.61
CA ALA A 201 -10.71 19.64 -12.09
C ALA A 201 -10.91 21.11 -12.50
N VAL A 202 -11.65 21.30 -13.59
CA VAL A 202 -12.18 22.62 -13.97
C VAL A 202 -13.56 22.73 -13.32
N GLY A 203 -13.68 23.55 -12.28
CA GLY A 203 -14.91 23.68 -11.48
C GLY A 203 -14.90 22.77 -10.24
N GLU A 204 -16.09 22.36 -9.83
CA GLU A 204 -16.24 21.47 -8.65
C GLU A 204 -15.68 20.09 -8.94
N TYR A 205 -14.91 19.55 -7.97
CA TYR A 205 -14.37 18.20 -8.09
C TYR A 205 -15.45 17.15 -7.83
N ASN A 206 -15.68 16.28 -8.80
CA ASN A 206 -16.57 15.14 -8.69
C ASN A 206 -15.80 13.87 -9.01
N PRO A 207 -15.68 12.91 -8.06
CA PRO A 207 -15.07 11.62 -8.32
C PRO A 207 -15.89 10.79 -9.33
N VAL A 208 -15.27 9.73 -9.86
CA VAL A 208 -15.95 8.79 -10.76
C VAL A 208 -17.11 8.13 -10.02
N LYS A 209 -18.31 8.19 -10.64
CA LYS A 209 -19.54 7.61 -10.06
C LYS A 209 -19.41 6.10 -9.88
N GLY A 210 -19.72 5.61 -8.67
CA GLY A 210 -19.57 4.21 -8.28
C GLY A 210 -18.13 3.81 -7.93
N GLY A 211 -17.16 4.71 -8.11
CA GLY A 211 -15.76 4.47 -7.77
C GLY A 211 -15.47 4.48 -6.27
N LYS A 212 -14.33 3.94 -5.88
CA LYS A 212 -13.89 3.93 -4.46
C LYS A 212 -13.67 5.34 -3.92
N ARG A 213 -13.22 6.26 -4.77
CA ARG A 213 -12.98 7.67 -4.39
C ARG A 213 -14.30 8.39 -4.08
N GLU A 214 -15.40 8.09 -4.80
CA GLU A 214 -16.74 8.62 -4.49
C GLU A 214 -17.20 8.13 -3.11
N GLN A 215 -17.09 6.83 -2.85
CA GLN A 215 -17.46 6.23 -1.56
C GLN A 215 -16.63 6.83 -0.40
N PHE A 216 -15.34 7.01 -0.61
CA PHE A 216 -14.46 7.62 0.39
C PHE A 216 -14.81 9.09 0.62
N MET A 217 -15.08 9.87 -0.43
CA MET A 217 -15.49 11.26 -0.30
C MET A 217 -16.86 11.39 0.41
N ALA A 218 -17.81 10.50 0.13
CA ALA A 218 -19.09 10.45 0.84
C ALA A 218 -18.92 10.15 2.35
N LYS A 219 -17.95 9.31 2.70
CA LYS A 219 -17.61 8.97 4.10
C LYS A 219 -16.94 10.12 4.84
N THR A 220 -16.03 10.84 4.22
CA THR A 220 -15.11 11.78 4.89
C THR A 220 -15.34 13.24 4.53
N ASN A 221 -16.22 13.53 3.58
CA ASN A 221 -16.43 14.86 2.97
C ASN A 221 -15.17 15.47 2.37
N LYS A 222 -14.11 14.68 2.17
CA LYS A 222 -12.81 15.16 1.67
C LYS A 222 -12.08 14.06 0.90
N MET A 223 -11.57 14.38 -0.31
CA MET A 223 -10.77 13.46 -1.10
C MET A 223 -9.28 13.74 -0.92
N MET A 224 -8.71 13.21 0.15
CA MET A 224 -7.29 13.35 0.48
C MET A 224 -6.74 12.07 1.12
N VAL A 225 -5.54 11.67 0.76
CA VAL A 225 -4.81 10.54 1.36
C VAL A 225 -3.39 10.97 1.77
N PRO A 226 -2.81 10.35 2.80
CA PRO A 226 -3.34 9.23 3.58
C PRO A 226 -4.47 9.62 4.53
N TYR A 227 -5.34 8.66 4.82
CA TYR A 227 -6.31 8.73 5.91
C TYR A 227 -6.23 7.42 6.70
N LEU A 228 -6.17 7.54 8.02
CA LEU A 228 -6.06 6.41 8.94
C LEU A 228 -7.30 6.34 9.82
N GLU A 229 -7.81 5.12 10.01
CA GLU A 229 -8.81 4.80 11.02
C GLU A 229 -8.21 3.78 12.00
N ASP A 230 -8.31 4.08 13.28
CA ASP A 230 -7.87 3.21 14.36
C ASP A 230 -9.03 2.85 15.28
N PRO A 231 -9.59 1.63 15.14
CA PRO A 231 -10.72 1.18 15.96
C PRO A 231 -10.33 0.99 17.44
N ASN A 232 -9.04 0.81 17.76
CA ASN A 232 -8.58 0.61 19.13
C ASN A 232 -8.72 1.85 19.99
N THR A 233 -8.69 3.03 19.38
CA THR A 233 -8.80 4.32 20.07
C THR A 233 -9.99 5.15 19.60
N GLY A 234 -10.70 4.70 18.56
CA GLY A 234 -11.78 5.44 17.92
C GLY A 234 -11.30 6.65 17.11
N LYS A 235 -10.01 6.79 16.87
CA LYS A 235 -9.45 7.91 16.09
C LYS A 235 -9.51 7.67 14.60
N ALA A 236 -9.84 8.74 13.87
CA ALA A 236 -9.78 8.81 12.42
C ALA A 236 -9.14 10.14 12.00
N MET A 237 -8.14 10.12 11.13
CA MET A 237 -7.36 11.31 10.83
C MET A 237 -6.73 11.34 9.46
N PHE A 238 -6.61 12.56 8.95
CA PHE A 238 -5.80 12.90 7.78
C PHE A 238 -4.41 13.35 8.20
N GLU A 239 -3.59 13.76 7.23
CA GLU A 239 -2.26 14.34 7.34
C GLU A 239 -1.17 13.36 7.77
N SER A 240 -0.31 13.03 6.80
CA SER A 240 0.73 12.01 6.98
C SER A 240 1.66 12.27 8.16
N LYS A 241 1.96 13.55 8.47
CA LYS A 241 2.79 13.90 9.62
C LYS A 241 2.07 13.57 10.92
N ALA A 242 0.82 13.99 11.06
CA ALA A 242 0.01 13.74 12.24
C ALA A 242 -0.22 12.24 12.46
N ILE A 243 -0.47 11.48 11.38
CA ILE A 243 -0.62 10.02 11.45
C ILE A 243 0.67 9.36 11.94
N VAL A 244 1.82 9.76 11.41
CA VAL A 244 3.14 9.23 11.84
C VAL A 244 3.40 9.52 13.32
N GLU A 245 3.16 10.74 13.77
CA GLU A 245 3.32 11.12 15.18
C GLU A 245 2.37 10.30 16.07
N TYR A 246 1.10 10.21 15.70
CA TYR A 246 0.12 9.41 16.40
C TYR A 246 0.51 7.91 16.53
N LEU A 247 0.95 7.28 15.44
CA LEU A 247 1.36 5.88 15.45
C LEU A 247 2.56 5.65 16.38
N LEU A 248 3.54 6.55 16.36
CA LEU A 248 4.72 6.48 17.23
C LEU A 248 4.37 6.69 18.70
N GLU A 249 3.49 7.62 19.02
CA GLU A 249 3.05 7.92 20.39
C GLU A 249 2.17 6.80 20.96
N THR A 250 1.28 6.24 20.15
CA THR A 250 0.30 5.24 20.61
C THR A 250 0.90 3.84 20.68
N TYR A 251 1.66 3.45 19.68
CA TYR A 251 2.14 2.10 19.49
C TYR A 251 3.67 1.94 19.61
N GLY A 252 4.45 3.02 19.59
CA GLY A 252 5.89 2.96 19.92
C GLY A 252 6.12 2.57 21.39
N ALA A 253 7.18 1.80 21.65
CA ALA A 253 7.59 1.39 22.99
C ALA A 253 8.97 1.97 23.36
#